data_ba4f9618857e52a4bee79102f53b4be4
#
_entry.id   ba4f9618857e52a4bee79102f53b4be4
#
_cell.length_a   1.000
_cell.length_b   1.000
_cell.length_c   1.000
_cell.angle_alpha   90.00
_cell.angle_beta   90.00
_cell.angle_gamma   90.00
#
_symmetry.space_group_name_H-M   'P 1'
#
loop_
_entity.id
_entity.type
_entity.pdbx_description
1 polymer ?
#
loop_
_entity_poly.entity_id
_entity_poly.type
_entity_poly.pdbx_seq_one_letter_code
_entity_poly.pdbx_strand_id
1 'polypeptide(L)'
;MTNGALRLAPGARWQDHQHGEQASEPGSTDETSRLQASFDEQLKELLQRNEKLEQLNACLEAALNHMGRGLSMFDSEQRLLVCNKAYADIYFLPAALTAPGTPFVDILRYHMRRVTGEETSGDFASNWVKDHVARLQHLGQVEEVQHLPDGRVIRVTYQPLAGGGWVDMQEDITSQRQSDEKIEWLARHDALTEIANRFHFREKLEQQFESYDPRQGFALLWLDLDHFKETNDQLGHLIGDGLLKSVADRLKNCLRAGDVVGRLGGDEFAILQVGVDREELADSLARRILEKIRLPHEVHGHCLHTDVSIGIALAPQHGQTPEQLFACADMALYRAKSMGRGAHAIYAPGAIDPPPSTLQTPLRGELQCAVDRSELVLHYQPIVDLQKGKVSSFEALMRWKHPSRGMIPPSEFIPIAEETRLIVRMGKWALMQACADAKEWPAATKVAVNLSAVQIECSDIYETVTEVLEKTALDPQRLQLE
;
A
#
# COMPACT_ATOMS: atom_id res chain seq x y z
N MET A 1 35.21 -29.99 -2.84
CA MET A 1 36.03 -31.20 -2.86
C MET A 1 37.25 -30.91 -3.71
N THR A 2 38.36 -30.71 -3.14
CA THR A 2 39.68 -31.33 -3.23
C THR A 2 40.69 -30.44 -2.55
N ASN A 3 40.98 -30.80 -1.29
CA ASN A 3 42.12 -30.34 -0.55
C ASN A 3 43.38 -30.92 -1.17
N GLY A 4 44.26 -30.06 -1.69
CA GLY A 4 45.62 -30.37 -2.05
C GLY A 4 46.50 -30.21 -0.83
N ALA A 5 46.55 -31.22 0.04
CA ALA A 5 47.52 -31.29 1.13
C ALA A 5 48.87 -31.76 0.56
N LEU A 6 49.87 -30.91 0.61
CA LEU A 6 51.27 -31.30 0.42
C LEU A 6 51.69 -32.24 1.57
N ARG A 7 51.81 -33.52 1.26
CA ARG A 7 52.44 -34.51 2.12
C ARG A 7 53.95 -34.41 1.98
N LEU A 8 54.60 -34.00 3.03
CA LEU A 8 56.02 -34.22 3.21
C LEU A 8 56.25 -35.71 3.60
N ALA A 9 57.06 -36.37 2.82
CA ALA A 9 57.47 -37.75 3.07
C ALA A 9 58.45 -37.85 4.24
N PRO A 10 58.34 -38.85 5.12
CA PRO A 10 59.35 -39.08 6.17
C PRO A 10 60.43 -40.06 5.69
N GLY A 11 61.66 -39.74 5.98
CA GLY A 11 62.71 -40.74 6.03
C GLY A 11 63.92 -40.52 5.13
N ALA A 12 64.91 -39.80 5.62
CA ALA A 12 66.30 -39.99 5.24
C ALA A 12 67.15 -40.03 6.55
N ARG A 13 67.53 -41.23 6.88
CA ARG A 13 68.58 -41.46 7.91
C ARG A 13 69.91 -40.98 7.37
N TRP A 14 70.58 -40.12 8.11
CA TRP A 14 72.02 -39.83 7.92
C TRP A 14 72.83 -40.73 8.83
N GLN A 15 73.74 -41.46 8.21
CA GLN A 15 74.77 -42.25 8.92
C GLN A 15 75.89 -41.34 9.40
N ASP A 16 76.31 -41.60 10.65
CA ASP A 16 77.48 -41.04 11.25
C ASP A 16 78.78 -41.36 10.48
N HIS A 17 79.51 -40.31 10.13
CA HIS A 17 80.92 -40.41 9.91
C HIS A 17 81.65 -39.42 10.86
N GLN A 18 82.21 -40.00 11.91
CA GLN A 18 83.27 -39.39 12.70
C GLN A 18 84.50 -39.22 11.82
N HIS A 19 85.08 -38.03 11.79
CA HIS A 19 86.52 -37.75 11.93
C HIS A 19 86.82 -36.26 11.85
N GLY A 20 87.59 -35.79 12.80
CA GLY A 20 88.60 -34.73 12.61
C GLY A 20 88.31 -33.40 13.23
N GLU A 21 88.90 -33.26 14.42
CA GLU A 21 89.24 -32.01 15.10
C GLU A 21 89.65 -30.82 14.19
N GLN A 22 89.23 -29.64 14.52
CA GLN A 22 90.00 -28.51 15.03
C GLN A 22 89.35 -27.13 14.71
N ALA A 23 89.51 -26.29 15.70
CA ALA A 23 89.47 -24.83 15.73
C ALA A 23 88.07 -24.20 15.75
N SER A 24 87.63 -23.94 16.96
CA SER A 24 86.64 -23.00 17.37
C SER A 24 87.05 -21.55 17.13
N GLU A 25 86.31 -20.85 16.28
CA GLU A 25 86.19 -19.39 16.39
C GLU A 25 84.95 -19.04 17.19
N PRO A 26 85.01 -18.30 18.29
CA PRO A 26 83.88 -18.00 19.18
C PRO A 26 83.14 -16.73 18.72
N GLY A 27 82.80 -16.65 17.46
CA GLY A 27 82.01 -15.50 16.93
C GLY A 27 80.75 -15.85 16.08
N SER A 28 80.73 -17.05 15.47
CA SER A 28 79.70 -17.39 14.47
C SER A 28 78.44 -17.99 15.06
N THR A 29 78.50 -18.57 16.25
CA THR A 29 77.35 -19.19 16.91
C THR A 29 76.37 -18.18 17.51
N ASP A 30 76.84 -17.02 17.94
CA ASP A 30 75.98 -15.98 18.55
C ASP A 30 75.23 -15.20 17.45
N GLU A 31 75.82 -14.98 16.30
CA GLU A 31 75.21 -14.28 15.16
C GLU A 31 74.16 -15.16 14.45
N THR A 32 74.40 -16.45 14.28
CA THR A 32 73.44 -17.41 13.75
C THR A 32 72.25 -17.59 14.69
N SER A 33 72.45 -17.62 16.00
CA SER A 33 71.37 -17.70 17.01
C SER A 33 70.52 -16.42 17.03
N ARG A 34 71.13 -15.23 16.85
CA ARG A 34 70.36 -13.97 16.74
C ARG A 34 69.57 -13.87 15.45
N LEU A 35 70.13 -14.32 14.34
CA LEU A 35 69.41 -14.38 13.05
C LEU A 35 68.24 -15.37 13.12
N GLN A 36 68.42 -16.53 13.74
CA GLN A 36 67.40 -17.52 13.96
C GLN A 36 66.25 -16.97 14.83
N ALA A 37 66.58 -16.32 15.96
CA ALA A 37 65.61 -15.69 16.83
C ALA A 37 64.81 -14.57 16.14
N SER A 38 65.48 -13.75 15.30
CA SER A 38 64.83 -12.71 14.51
C SER A 38 63.90 -13.28 13.43
N PHE A 39 64.33 -14.38 12.79
CA PHE A 39 63.52 -15.07 11.80
C PHE A 39 62.24 -15.72 12.42
N ASP A 40 62.42 -16.36 13.59
CA ASP A 40 61.31 -16.97 14.34
C ASP A 40 60.29 -15.91 14.80
N GLU A 41 60.76 -14.74 15.21
CA GLU A 41 59.92 -13.61 15.60
C GLU A 41 59.12 -13.05 14.40
N GLN A 42 59.77 -12.86 13.24
CA GLN A 42 59.12 -12.44 11.99
C GLN A 42 58.11 -13.49 11.49
N LEU A 43 58.46 -14.77 11.56
CA LEU A 43 57.55 -15.84 11.20
C LEU A 43 56.31 -15.86 12.09
N LYS A 44 56.50 -15.67 13.40
CA LYS A 44 55.38 -15.59 14.37
C LYS A 44 54.50 -14.38 14.09
N GLU A 45 55.06 -13.23 13.76
CA GLU A 45 54.29 -12.03 13.40
C GLU A 45 53.50 -12.24 12.10
N LEU A 46 54.11 -12.86 11.07
CA LEU A 46 53.43 -13.20 9.82
C LEU A 46 52.29 -14.19 10.03
N LEU A 47 52.50 -15.21 10.86
CA LEU A 47 51.45 -16.18 11.20
C LEU A 47 50.27 -15.53 11.93
N GLN A 48 50.56 -14.67 12.92
CA GLN A 48 49.49 -13.92 13.63
C GLN A 48 48.74 -12.96 12.67
N ARG A 49 49.46 -12.33 11.77
CA ARG A 49 48.84 -11.44 10.77
C ARG A 49 47.97 -12.22 9.79
N ASN A 50 48.43 -13.40 9.36
CA ASN A 50 47.64 -14.27 8.47
C ASN A 50 46.38 -14.79 9.17
N GLU A 51 46.46 -15.24 10.43
CA GLU A 51 45.33 -15.68 11.21
C GLU A 51 44.28 -14.57 11.40
N LYS A 52 44.74 -13.34 11.67
CA LYS A 52 43.87 -12.17 11.78
C LYS A 52 43.20 -11.82 10.47
N LEU A 53 43.91 -11.95 9.33
CA LEU A 53 43.35 -11.74 7.99
C LEU A 53 42.30 -12.81 7.66
N GLU A 54 42.53 -14.07 7.99
CA GLU A 54 41.58 -15.16 7.80
C GLU A 54 40.31 -14.94 8.63
N GLN A 55 40.46 -14.53 9.89
CA GLN A 55 39.32 -14.19 10.74
C GLN A 55 38.52 -13.02 10.19
N LEU A 56 39.18 -11.97 9.71
CA LEU A 56 38.53 -10.80 9.11
C LEU A 56 37.78 -11.18 7.82
N ASN A 57 38.43 -11.98 6.96
CA ASN A 57 37.79 -12.46 5.74
C ASN A 57 36.55 -13.31 6.02
N ALA A 58 36.63 -14.24 6.98
CA ALA A 58 35.49 -15.05 7.38
C ALA A 58 34.33 -14.17 7.93
N CYS A 59 34.66 -13.13 8.70
CA CYS A 59 33.67 -12.18 9.21
C CYS A 59 33.03 -11.37 8.08
N LEU A 60 33.81 -10.90 7.12
CA LEU A 60 33.33 -10.15 5.95
C LEU A 60 32.45 -11.05 5.06
N GLU A 61 32.85 -12.28 4.78
CA GLU A 61 32.04 -13.23 4.01
C GLU A 61 30.71 -13.52 4.71
N ALA A 62 30.75 -13.72 6.03
CA ALA A 62 29.50 -13.91 6.79
C ALA A 62 28.60 -12.67 6.69
N ALA A 63 29.15 -11.47 6.85
CA ALA A 63 28.39 -10.23 6.73
C ALA A 63 27.78 -10.06 5.32
N LEU A 64 28.55 -10.29 4.28
CA LEU A 64 28.08 -10.21 2.88
C LEU A 64 26.97 -11.23 2.57
N ASN A 65 27.09 -12.46 3.10
CA ASN A 65 26.10 -13.50 2.85
C ASN A 65 24.82 -13.38 3.70
N HIS A 66 24.85 -12.63 4.80
CA HIS A 66 23.67 -12.29 5.59
C HIS A 66 22.95 -11.02 5.12
N MET A 67 23.53 -10.29 4.18
CA MET A 67 22.83 -9.18 3.53
C MET A 67 21.73 -9.75 2.64
N GLY A 68 20.48 -9.31 2.86
CA GLY A 68 19.33 -9.70 2.03
C GLY A 68 19.36 -9.11 0.60
N ARG A 69 20.48 -8.47 0.22
CA ARG A 69 20.70 -7.84 -1.08
C ARG A 69 21.85 -8.54 -1.79
N GLY A 70 21.73 -8.68 -3.10
CA GLY A 70 22.85 -9.09 -3.94
C GLY A 70 23.93 -8.02 -3.92
N LEU A 71 25.19 -8.46 -3.93
CA LEU A 71 26.35 -7.59 -4.08
C LEU A 71 27.36 -8.26 -4.99
N SER A 72 27.87 -7.50 -5.96
CA SER A 72 29.04 -7.89 -6.75
C SER A 72 29.97 -6.69 -6.93
N MET A 73 31.26 -6.98 -7.07
CA MET A 73 32.31 -5.99 -7.25
C MET A 73 33.24 -6.41 -8.38
N PHE A 74 33.56 -5.49 -9.26
CA PHE A 74 34.40 -5.70 -10.42
C PHE A 74 35.60 -4.75 -10.40
N ASP A 75 36.75 -5.23 -10.89
CA ASP A 75 37.96 -4.43 -11.04
C ASP A 75 37.92 -3.53 -12.31
N SER A 76 38.99 -2.79 -12.52
CA SER A 76 39.19 -1.94 -13.71
C SER A 76 39.23 -2.71 -15.04
N GLU A 77 39.56 -4.02 -14.99
CA GLU A 77 39.52 -4.92 -16.15
C GLU A 77 38.18 -5.62 -16.31
N GLN A 78 37.13 -5.21 -15.52
CA GLN A 78 35.79 -5.76 -15.54
C GLN A 78 35.73 -7.24 -15.11
N ARG A 79 36.66 -7.66 -14.25
CA ARG A 79 36.66 -8.99 -13.65
C ARG A 79 36.03 -8.97 -12.26
N LEU A 80 35.29 -10.00 -11.97
CA LEU A 80 34.64 -10.18 -10.68
C LEU A 80 35.72 -10.29 -9.57
N LEU A 81 35.65 -9.40 -8.59
CA LEU A 81 36.49 -9.46 -7.39
C LEU A 81 35.80 -10.31 -6.32
N VAL A 82 34.56 -10.00 -6.05
CA VAL A 82 33.75 -10.68 -5.03
C VAL A 82 32.26 -10.57 -5.40
N CYS A 83 31.48 -11.59 -5.06
CA CYS A 83 30.03 -11.50 -5.00
C CYS A 83 29.53 -12.31 -3.81
N ASN A 84 28.33 -11.96 -3.33
CA ASN A 84 27.69 -12.71 -2.26
C ASN A 84 26.71 -13.75 -2.82
N LYS A 85 26.21 -14.60 -1.94
CA LYS A 85 25.25 -15.65 -2.30
C LYS A 85 23.95 -15.06 -2.89
N ALA A 86 23.44 -13.95 -2.35
CA ALA A 86 22.22 -13.32 -2.83
C ALA A 86 22.33 -12.87 -4.31
N TYR A 87 23.48 -12.36 -4.73
CA TYR A 87 23.75 -12.05 -6.14
C TYR A 87 23.63 -13.29 -7.02
N ALA A 88 24.28 -14.39 -6.62
CA ALA A 88 24.22 -15.66 -7.35
C ALA A 88 22.78 -16.20 -7.44
N ASP A 89 22.02 -16.13 -6.34
CA ASP A 89 20.65 -16.61 -6.24
C ASP A 89 19.68 -15.76 -7.08
N ILE A 90 19.84 -14.42 -7.10
CA ILE A 90 19.00 -13.51 -7.91
C ILE A 90 19.07 -13.88 -9.39
N TYR A 91 20.29 -14.07 -9.92
CA TYR A 91 20.51 -14.33 -11.33
C TYR A 91 20.67 -15.82 -11.68
N PHE A 92 20.56 -16.72 -10.69
CA PHE A 92 20.75 -18.16 -10.82
C PHE A 92 22.12 -18.53 -11.44
N LEU A 93 23.17 -17.84 -11.00
CA LEU A 93 24.49 -18.03 -11.54
C LEU A 93 25.11 -19.36 -11.06
N PRO A 94 25.71 -20.14 -11.98
CA PRO A 94 26.47 -21.31 -11.59
C PRO A 94 27.78 -20.90 -10.91
N ALA A 95 28.33 -21.77 -10.07
CA ALA A 95 29.58 -21.53 -9.33
C ALA A 95 30.76 -21.11 -10.22
N ALA A 96 30.80 -21.54 -11.46
CA ALA A 96 31.83 -21.15 -12.41
C ALA A 96 31.80 -19.65 -12.77
N LEU A 97 30.65 -19.01 -12.71
CA LEU A 97 30.46 -17.58 -13.00
C LEU A 97 30.54 -16.68 -11.76
N THR A 98 30.59 -17.27 -10.57
CA THR A 98 30.76 -16.52 -9.31
C THR A 98 32.18 -16.58 -8.76
N ALA A 99 33.10 -17.22 -9.48
CA ALA A 99 34.51 -17.30 -9.10
C ALA A 99 35.22 -15.95 -9.34
N PRO A 100 36.09 -15.50 -8.42
CA PRO A 100 36.95 -14.33 -8.64
C PRO A 100 37.72 -14.43 -9.96
N GLY A 101 37.86 -13.30 -10.68
CA GLY A 101 38.49 -13.22 -11.99
C GLY A 101 37.57 -13.48 -13.18
N THR A 102 36.29 -13.88 -12.96
CA THR A 102 35.30 -14.08 -14.04
C THR A 102 35.02 -12.75 -14.75
N PRO A 103 35.14 -12.69 -16.10
CA PRO A 103 34.79 -11.48 -16.85
C PRO A 103 33.29 -11.15 -16.72
N PHE A 104 32.96 -9.88 -16.49
CA PHE A 104 31.57 -9.44 -16.41
C PHE A 104 30.75 -9.75 -17.66
N VAL A 105 31.39 -9.68 -18.84
CA VAL A 105 30.75 -10.00 -20.11
C VAL A 105 30.21 -11.44 -20.15
N ASP A 106 30.87 -12.39 -19.48
CA ASP A 106 30.41 -13.78 -19.45
C ASP A 106 29.20 -13.95 -18.52
N ILE A 107 29.19 -13.24 -17.40
CA ILE A 107 28.02 -13.18 -16.51
C ILE A 107 26.85 -12.54 -17.25
N LEU A 108 27.06 -11.43 -17.94
CA LEU A 108 26.05 -10.73 -18.73
C LEU A 108 25.47 -11.62 -19.86
N ARG A 109 26.32 -12.34 -20.60
CA ARG A 109 25.85 -13.28 -21.61
C ARG A 109 24.98 -14.39 -21.04
N TYR A 110 25.40 -14.95 -19.91
CA TYR A 110 24.59 -15.96 -19.23
C TYR A 110 23.23 -15.41 -18.82
N HIS A 111 23.20 -14.23 -18.22
CA HIS A 111 21.97 -13.56 -17.82
C HIS A 111 21.06 -13.27 -19.02
N MET A 112 21.61 -12.67 -20.08
CA MET A 112 20.83 -12.34 -21.27
C MET A 112 20.25 -13.59 -21.95
N ARG A 113 21.04 -14.67 -22.08
CA ARG A 113 20.55 -15.94 -22.62
C ARG A 113 19.35 -16.49 -21.84
N ARG A 114 19.34 -16.31 -20.53
CA ARG A 114 18.18 -16.71 -19.70
C ARG A 114 16.97 -15.80 -19.87
N VAL A 115 17.18 -14.52 -20.10
CA VAL A 115 16.11 -13.52 -20.25
C VAL A 115 15.47 -13.59 -21.64
N THR A 116 16.27 -13.67 -22.70
CA THR A 116 15.79 -13.59 -24.10
C THR A 116 15.58 -14.94 -24.74
N GLY A 117 16.16 -16.02 -24.20
CA GLY A 117 16.18 -17.34 -24.83
C GLY A 117 17.10 -17.45 -26.05
N GLU A 118 17.74 -16.36 -26.45
CA GLU A 118 18.60 -16.29 -27.64
C GLU A 118 20.07 -16.17 -27.26
N GLU A 119 20.97 -16.71 -28.08
CA GLU A 119 22.39 -16.46 -27.95
C GLU A 119 22.70 -15.03 -28.40
N THR A 120 23.00 -14.18 -27.43
CA THR A 120 23.40 -12.80 -27.68
C THR A 120 24.73 -12.79 -28.43
N SER A 121 24.81 -12.08 -29.56
CA SER A 121 26.07 -11.95 -30.30
C SER A 121 27.18 -11.41 -29.41
N GLY A 122 28.39 -11.94 -29.54
CA GLY A 122 29.53 -11.53 -28.71
C GLY A 122 29.80 -10.01 -28.70
N ASP A 123 29.47 -9.37 -29.84
CA ASP A 123 29.64 -7.91 -30.01
C ASP A 123 28.63 -7.10 -29.21
N PHE A 124 27.38 -7.56 -29.05
CA PHE A 124 26.36 -6.83 -28.29
C PHE A 124 26.73 -6.75 -26.80
N ALA A 125 27.06 -7.89 -26.18
CA ALA A 125 27.43 -7.91 -24.76
C ALA A 125 28.68 -7.06 -24.47
N SER A 126 29.67 -7.14 -25.36
CA SER A 126 30.93 -6.36 -25.24
C SER A 126 30.69 -4.85 -25.41
N ASN A 127 29.82 -4.45 -26.33
CA ASN A 127 29.46 -3.04 -26.52
C ASN A 127 28.65 -2.52 -25.35
N TRP A 128 27.67 -3.30 -24.86
CA TRP A 128 26.90 -2.93 -23.68
C TRP A 128 27.80 -2.67 -22.48
N VAL A 129 28.79 -3.54 -22.22
CA VAL A 129 29.74 -3.36 -21.11
C VAL A 129 30.56 -2.07 -21.27
N LYS A 130 31.03 -1.76 -22.47
CA LYS A 130 31.77 -0.51 -22.75
C LYS A 130 30.90 0.72 -22.49
N ASP A 131 29.67 0.71 -22.98
CA ASP A 131 28.73 1.82 -22.78
C ASP A 131 28.36 1.96 -21.29
N HIS A 132 28.20 0.85 -20.58
CA HIS A 132 27.91 0.85 -19.14
C HIS A 132 29.06 1.45 -18.34
N VAL A 133 30.31 1.04 -18.58
CA VAL A 133 31.48 1.59 -17.92
C VAL A 133 31.65 3.09 -18.22
N ALA A 134 31.43 3.50 -19.47
CA ALA A 134 31.46 4.91 -19.85
C ALA A 134 30.40 5.73 -19.13
N ARG A 135 29.19 5.20 -18.99
CA ARG A 135 28.09 5.85 -18.23
C ARG A 135 28.46 6.00 -16.76
N LEU A 136 28.99 4.96 -16.12
CA LEU A 136 29.41 5.01 -14.71
C LEU A 136 30.50 6.05 -14.46
N GLN A 137 31.47 6.16 -15.37
CA GLN A 137 32.53 7.17 -15.28
C GLN A 137 32.01 8.60 -15.43
N HIS A 138 30.96 8.81 -16.20
CA HIS A 138 30.41 10.12 -16.51
C HIS A 138 29.34 10.59 -15.51
N LEU A 139 28.46 9.67 -15.09
CA LEU A 139 27.29 9.97 -14.23
C LEU A 139 27.57 9.69 -12.73
N GLY A 140 28.63 8.97 -12.41
CA GLY A 140 28.85 8.47 -11.07
C GLY A 140 27.91 7.29 -10.75
N GLN A 141 27.12 7.41 -9.70
CA GLN A 141 26.15 6.39 -9.33
C GLN A 141 25.03 6.29 -10.36
N VAL A 142 24.68 5.06 -10.78
CA VAL A 142 23.59 4.77 -11.71
C VAL A 142 22.64 3.78 -11.06
N GLU A 143 21.33 4.03 -11.18
CA GLU A 143 20.28 3.12 -10.73
C GLU A 143 19.46 2.64 -11.92
N GLU A 144 19.21 1.35 -12.00
CA GLU A 144 18.39 0.72 -13.03
C GLU A 144 17.40 -0.27 -12.42
N VAL A 145 16.23 -0.41 -13.04
CA VAL A 145 15.24 -1.43 -12.68
C VAL A 145 15.20 -2.49 -13.76
N GLN A 146 15.41 -3.73 -13.37
CA GLN A 146 15.40 -4.89 -14.25
C GLN A 146 14.18 -5.76 -13.96
N HIS A 147 13.47 -6.16 -15.01
CA HIS A 147 12.38 -7.13 -14.93
C HIS A 147 12.92 -8.51 -15.35
N LEU A 148 12.87 -9.46 -14.42
CA LEU A 148 13.31 -10.83 -14.69
C LEU A 148 12.17 -11.66 -15.29
N PRO A 149 12.49 -12.70 -16.10
CA PRO A 149 11.47 -13.56 -16.73
C PRO A 149 10.58 -14.32 -15.74
N ASP A 150 11.03 -14.51 -14.52
CA ASP A 150 10.29 -15.16 -13.44
C ASP A 150 9.31 -14.21 -12.71
N GLY A 151 9.20 -12.97 -13.18
CA GLY A 151 8.30 -11.94 -12.64
C GLY A 151 8.89 -11.10 -11.51
N ARG A 152 10.14 -11.36 -11.09
CA ARG A 152 10.81 -10.51 -10.11
C ARG A 152 11.25 -9.19 -10.72
N VAL A 153 11.23 -8.14 -9.89
CA VAL A 153 11.70 -6.80 -10.23
C VAL A 153 12.90 -6.48 -9.35
N ILE A 154 14.05 -6.30 -9.98
CA ILE A 154 15.32 -6.06 -9.27
C ILE A 154 15.76 -4.62 -9.51
N ARG A 155 15.98 -3.89 -8.42
CA ARG A 155 16.67 -2.60 -8.46
C ARG A 155 18.16 -2.86 -8.40
N VAL A 156 18.90 -2.35 -9.37
CA VAL A 156 20.37 -2.46 -9.41
C VAL A 156 20.97 -1.07 -9.27
N THR A 157 21.81 -0.90 -8.28
CA THR A 157 22.54 0.35 -8.05
C THR A 157 24.02 0.10 -8.33
N TYR A 158 24.58 0.80 -9.30
CA TYR A 158 25.97 0.73 -9.68
C TYR A 158 26.73 1.93 -9.12
N GLN A 159 27.86 1.68 -8.49
CA GLN A 159 28.73 2.72 -7.91
C GLN A 159 30.18 2.52 -8.35
N PRO A 160 30.82 3.51 -9.01
CA PRO A 160 32.21 3.40 -9.43
C PRO A 160 33.15 3.43 -8.23
N LEU A 161 34.28 2.74 -8.36
CA LEU A 161 35.36 2.67 -7.37
C LEU A 161 36.48 3.62 -7.71
N ALA A 162 37.16 4.20 -6.70
CA ALA A 162 38.27 5.14 -6.87
C ALA A 162 39.49 4.55 -7.61
N GLY A 163 39.67 3.22 -7.59
CA GLY A 163 40.72 2.50 -8.30
C GLY A 163 40.35 2.03 -9.70
N GLY A 164 39.19 2.44 -10.23
CA GLY A 164 38.55 1.86 -11.43
C GLY A 164 37.70 0.65 -11.06
N GLY A 165 36.83 0.22 -11.99
CA GLY A 165 35.80 -0.80 -11.73
C GLY A 165 34.60 -0.23 -11.02
N TRP A 166 33.74 -1.09 -10.47
CA TRP A 166 32.50 -0.69 -9.78
C TRP A 166 32.04 -1.74 -8.77
N VAL A 167 31.14 -1.35 -7.90
CA VAL A 167 30.31 -2.23 -7.08
C VAL A 167 28.85 -2.08 -7.52
N ASP A 168 28.12 -3.17 -7.62
CA ASP A 168 26.69 -3.17 -7.84
C ASP A 168 25.95 -3.90 -6.72
N MET A 169 24.84 -3.30 -6.33
CA MET A 169 23.93 -3.85 -5.34
C MET A 169 22.59 -4.15 -6.02
N GLN A 170 22.06 -5.35 -5.78
CA GLN A 170 20.78 -5.80 -6.28
C GLN A 170 19.80 -5.97 -5.12
N GLU A 171 18.66 -5.33 -5.25
CA GLU A 171 17.55 -5.43 -4.30
C GLU A 171 16.31 -5.95 -5.00
N ASP A 172 15.75 -7.04 -4.50
CA ASP A 172 14.44 -7.53 -4.98
C ASP A 172 13.35 -6.62 -4.40
N ILE A 173 12.76 -5.80 -5.27
CA ILE A 173 11.69 -4.85 -4.93
C ILE A 173 10.31 -5.34 -5.40
N THR A 174 10.18 -6.62 -5.73
CA THR A 174 8.93 -7.19 -6.27
C THR A 174 7.77 -6.99 -5.30
N SER A 175 7.93 -7.39 -4.05
CA SER A 175 6.88 -7.26 -3.03
C SER A 175 6.56 -5.81 -2.71
N GLN A 176 7.56 -4.94 -2.70
CA GLN A 176 7.35 -3.50 -2.48
C GLN A 176 6.53 -2.90 -3.63
N ARG A 177 6.90 -3.16 -4.89
CA ARG A 177 6.16 -2.68 -6.06
C ARG A 177 4.72 -3.19 -6.09
N GLN A 178 4.53 -4.48 -5.85
CA GLN A 178 3.18 -5.06 -5.78
C GLN A 178 2.33 -4.40 -4.67
N SER A 179 2.95 -4.09 -3.54
CA SER A 179 2.27 -3.38 -2.45
C SER A 179 1.93 -1.95 -2.85
N ASP A 180 2.87 -1.22 -3.46
CA ASP A 180 2.67 0.15 -3.92
C ASP A 180 1.57 0.22 -5.00
N GLU A 181 1.61 -0.68 -5.99
CA GLU A 181 0.57 -0.81 -7.02
C GLU A 181 -0.79 -1.14 -6.42
N LYS A 182 -0.82 -2.02 -5.41
CA LYS A 182 -2.06 -2.36 -4.72
C LYS A 182 -2.61 -1.18 -3.90
N ILE A 183 -1.73 -0.43 -3.24
CA ILE A 183 -2.12 0.79 -2.51
C ILE A 183 -2.68 1.84 -3.49
N GLU A 184 -2.01 2.08 -4.61
CA GLU A 184 -2.48 3.01 -5.64
C GLU A 184 -3.83 2.56 -6.24
N TRP A 185 -3.98 1.26 -6.48
CA TRP A 185 -5.23 0.69 -6.96
C TRP A 185 -6.36 0.87 -5.94
N LEU A 186 -6.13 0.55 -4.65
CA LEU A 186 -7.11 0.71 -3.57
C LEU A 186 -7.47 2.18 -3.31
N ALA A 187 -6.54 3.09 -3.52
CA ALA A 187 -6.81 4.52 -3.40
C ALA A 187 -7.87 5.01 -4.42
N ARG A 188 -8.03 4.29 -5.55
CA ARG A 188 -8.92 4.67 -6.65
C ARG A 188 -10.10 3.74 -6.89
N HIS A 189 -10.07 2.52 -6.36
CA HIS A 189 -11.12 1.52 -6.59
C HIS A 189 -11.79 1.09 -5.28
N ASP A 190 -13.05 0.72 -5.37
CA ASP A 190 -13.76 0.07 -4.28
C ASP A 190 -13.27 -1.38 -4.15
N ALA A 191 -12.81 -1.75 -2.97
CA ALA A 191 -12.18 -3.06 -2.73
C ALA A 191 -13.13 -4.25 -2.93
N LEU A 192 -14.45 -4.03 -2.81
CA LEU A 192 -15.45 -5.07 -2.97
C LEU A 192 -15.85 -5.27 -4.43
N THR A 193 -16.17 -4.18 -5.13
CA THR A 193 -16.79 -4.19 -6.47
C THR A 193 -15.81 -3.91 -7.60
N GLU A 194 -14.57 -3.52 -7.28
CA GLU A 194 -13.49 -3.23 -8.24
C GLU A 194 -13.81 -2.14 -9.28
N ILE A 195 -14.84 -1.34 -9.05
CA ILE A 195 -15.15 -0.12 -9.81
C ILE A 195 -14.49 1.09 -9.14
N ALA A 196 -14.58 2.27 -9.75
CA ALA A 196 -14.08 3.48 -9.13
C ALA A 196 -14.71 3.68 -7.73
N ASN A 197 -13.88 4.03 -6.74
CA ASN A 197 -14.40 4.45 -5.44
C ASN A 197 -14.91 5.90 -5.49
N ARG A 198 -15.48 6.39 -4.39
CA ARG A 198 -16.00 7.76 -4.28
C ARG A 198 -14.97 8.81 -4.69
N PHE A 199 -13.71 8.64 -4.27
CA PHE A 199 -12.65 9.59 -4.56
C PHE A 199 -12.33 9.64 -6.06
N HIS A 200 -12.07 8.50 -6.68
CA HIS A 200 -11.73 8.45 -8.11
C HIS A 200 -12.90 8.85 -9.02
N PHE A 201 -14.14 8.50 -8.64
CA PHE A 201 -15.32 8.95 -9.37
C PHE A 201 -15.45 10.47 -9.34
N ARG A 202 -15.22 11.10 -8.18
CA ARG A 202 -15.24 12.56 -8.04
C ARG A 202 -14.13 13.22 -8.85
N GLU A 203 -12.91 12.69 -8.79
CA GLU A 203 -11.79 13.15 -9.62
C GLU A 203 -12.17 13.12 -11.12
N LYS A 204 -12.80 12.04 -11.60
CA LYS A 204 -13.27 11.92 -12.98
C LYS A 204 -14.35 12.95 -13.35
N LEU A 205 -15.26 13.20 -12.45
CA LEU A 205 -16.30 14.21 -12.64
C LEU A 205 -15.71 15.63 -12.70
N GLU A 206 -14.76 15.96 -11.81
CA GLU A 206 -14.04 17.24 -11.80
C GLU A 206 -13.25 17.43 -13.11
N GLN A 207 -12.49 16.42 -13.54
CA GLN A 207 -11.80 16.42 -14.84
C GLN A 207 -12.75 16.64 -16.02
N GLN A 208 -13.94 16.07 -15.97
CA GLN A 208 -14.96 16.26 -17.01
C GLN A 208 -15.45 17.71 -17.06
N PHE A 209 -15.62 18.37 -15.91
CA PHE A 209 -15.96 19.79 -15.86
C PHE A 209 -14.81 20.69 -16.36
N GLU A 210 -13.56 20.35 -16.06
CA GLU A 210 -12.38 21.12 -16.52
C GLU A 210 -12.14 21.01 -18.03
N SER A 211 -12.34 19.81 -18.59
CA SER A 211 -12.14 19.53 -20.03
C SER A 211 -13.39 19.73 -20.89
N TYR A 212 -14.43 20.31 -20.33
CA TYR A 212 -15.75 20.39 -20.89
C TYR A 212 -15.82 21.20 -22.20
N ASP A 213 -16.27 20.58 -23.29
CA ASP A 213 -16.73 21.29 -24.50
C ASP A 213 -18.23 21.60 -24.33
N PRO A 214 -18.65 22.89 -24.36
CA PRO A 214 -20.05 23.28 -24.23
C PRO A 214 -21.00 22.64 -25.25
N ARG A 215 -20.47 22.03 -26.29
CA ARG A 215 -21.24 21.31 -27.32
C ARG A 215 -21.48 19.83 -26.99
N GLN A 216 -20.76 19.29 -26.02
CA GLN A 216 -20.83 17.90 -25.65
C GLN A 216 -21.16 17.80 -24.15
N GLY A 217 -22.45 17.86 -23.81
CA GLY A 217 -22.93 17.66 -22.46
C GLY A 217 -22.53 16.29 -21.87
N PHE A 218 -22.74 16.14 -20.59
CA PHE A 218 -22.61 14.86 -19.89
C PHE A 218 -23.71 14.73 -18.83
N ALA A 219 -23.99 13.48 -18.40
CA ALA A 219 -24.97 13.22 -17.36
C ALA A 219 -24.35 12.52 -16.17
N LEU A 220 -24.80 12.90 -14.99
CA LEU A 220 -24.58 12.17 -13.75
C LEU A 220 -25.86 11.37 -13.44
N LEU A 221 -25.72 10.06 -13.32
CA LEU A 221 -26.77 9.18 -12.81
C LEU A 221 -26.36 8.74 -11.40
N TRP A 222 -27.18 9.00 -10.40
CA TRP A 222 -27.01 8.51 -9.04
C TRP A 222 -27.99 7.36 -8.80
N LEU A 223 -27.47 6.25 -8.32
CA LEU A 223 -28.22 5.00 -8.20
C LEU A 223 -28.19 4.52 -6.75
N ASP A 224 -29.29 3.95 -6.28
CA ASP A 224 -29.44 3.38 -4.95
C ASP A 224 -30.22 2.06 -5.07
N LEU A 225 -29.66 0.99 -4.48
CA LEU A 225 -30.31 -0.32 -4.52
C LEU A 225 -31.49 -0.38 -3.56
N ASP A 226 -32.65 -0.60 -4.11
CA ASP A 226 -33.87 -0.65 -3.32
C ASP A 226 -33.85 -1.88 -2.39
N HIS A 227 -34.18 -1.66 -1.12
CA HIS A 227 -34.30 -2.70 -0.07
C HIS A 227 -33.01 -3.51 0.21
N PHE A 228 -31.83 -2.99 -0.15
CA PHE A 228 -30.55 -3.69 0.07
C PHE A 228 -30.31 -4.03 1.55
N LYS A 229 -30.68 -3.15 2.47
CA LYS A 229 -30.58 -3.40 3.91
C LYS A 229 -31.39 -4.63 4.33
N GLU A 230 -32.60 -4.79 3.82
CA GLU A 230 -33.47 -5.94 4.11
C GLU A 230 -32.82 -7.25 3.61
N THR A 231 -32.14 -7.21 2.46
CA THR A 231 -31.37 -8.35 1.94
C THR A 231 -30.26 -8.72 2.90
N ASN A 232 -29.50 -7.75 3.41
CA ASN A 232 -28.44 -7.99 4.41
C ASN A 232 -29.02 -8.54 5.72
N ASP A 233 -30.11 -7.97 6.20
CA ASP A 233 -30.73 -8.38 7.47
C ASP A 233 -31.29 -9.81 7.41
N GLN A 234 -31.78 -10.24 6.24
CA GLN A 234 -32.38 -11.57 6.04
C GLN A 234 -31.36 -12.65 5.66
N LEU A 235 -30.38 -12.32 4.81
CA LEU A 235 -29.48 -13.32 4.19
C LEU A 235 -28.02 -13.16 4.63
N GLY A 236 -27.71 -12.11 5.37
CA GLY A 236 -26.37 -11.81 5.87
C GLY A 236 -25.52 -11.04 4.87
N HIS A 237 -24.49 -10.36 5.40
CA HIS A 237 -23.61 -9.46 4.64
C HIS A 237 -22.85 -10.15 3.50
N LEU A 238 -22.51 -11.44 3.62
CA LEU A 238 -21.82 -12.19 2.56
C LEU A 238 -22.65 -12.24 1.26
N ILE A 239 -23.96 -12.43 1.40
CA ILE A 239 -24.89 -12.45 0.26
C ILE A 239 -25.08 -11.03 -0.29
N GLY A 240 -25.18 -10.03 0.59
CA GLY A 240 -25.23 -8.62 0.18
C GLY A 240 -24.00 -8.18 -0.59
N ASP A 241 -22.81 -8.57 -0.14
CA ASP A 241 -21.54 -8.28 -0.84
C ASP A 241 -21.51 -8.93 -2.23
N GLY A 242 -21.99 -10.17 -2.34
CA GLY A 242 -22.13 -10.85 -3.63
C GLY A 242 -23.12 -10.15 -4.56
N LEU A 243 -24.23 -9.64 -4.02
CA LEU A 243 -25.21 -8.85 -4.78
C LEU A 243 -24.59 -7.55 -5.30
N LEU A 244 -23.85 -6.82 -4.46
CA LEU A 244 -23.14 -5.59 -4.87
C LEU A 244 -22.15 -5.84 -6.01
N LYS A 245 -21.39 -6.94 -5.96
CA LYS A 245 -20.51 -7.35 -7.07
C LYS A 245 -21.27 -7.61 -8.35
N SER A 246 -22.36 -8.39 -8.27
CA SER A 246 -23.20 -8.70 -9.42
C SER A 246 -23.82 -7.44 -10.04
N VAL A 247 -24.24 -6.49 -9.20
CA VAL A 247 -24.76 -5.19 -9.66
C VAL A 247 -23.66 -4.39 -10.36
N ALA A 248 -22.48 -4.26 -9.76
CA ALA A 248 -21.37 -3.54 -10.35
C ALA A 248 -20.99 -4.10 -11.73
N ASP A 249 -20.94 -5.41 -11.88
CA ASP A 249 -20.66 -6.07 -13.17
C ASP A 249 -21.75 -5.78 -14.20
N ARG A 250 -23.02 -5.79 -13.82
CA ARG A 250 -24.11 -5.43 -14.73
C ARG A 250 -24.05 -3.97 -15.13
N LEU A 251 -23.72 -3.07 -14.19
CA LEU A 251 -23.54 -1.65 -14.49
C LEU A 251 -22.38 -1.44 -15.48
N LYS A 252 -21.21 -2.05 -15.26
CA LYS A 252 -20.09 -2.03 -16.22
C LYS A 252 -20.51 -2.44 -17.62
N ASN A 253 -21.29 -3.53 -17.73
CA ASN A 253 -21.76 -4.05 -19.00
C ASN A 253 -22.85 -3.18 -19.67
N CYS A 254 -23.44 -2.23 -18.95
CA CYS A 254 -24.35 -1.24 -19.52
C CYS A 254 -23.63 -0.01 -20.08
N LEU A 255 -22.33 0.15 -19.86
CA LEU A 255 -21.59 1.36 -20.19
C LEU A 255 -20.78 1.20 -21.47
N ARG A 256 -20.51 2.31 -22.15
CA ARG A 256 -19.61 2.38 -23.29
C ARG A 256 -18.22 2.89 -22.88
N ALA A 257 -17.26 2.76 -23.77
CA ALA A 257 -15.94 3.33 -23.56
C ALA A 257 -16.05 4.86 -23.33
N GLY A 258 -15.44 5.34 -22.24
CA GLY A 258 -15.49 6.73 -21.82
C GLY A 258 -16.47 7.01 -20.68
N ASP A 259 -17.53 6.22 -20.51
CA ASP A 259 -18.38 6.31 -19.33
C ASP A 259 -17.67 5.75 -18.09
N VAL A 260 -17.96 6.30 -16.92
CA VAL A 260 -17.35 5.87 -15.65
C VAL A 260 -18.44 5.44 -14.68
N VAL A 261 -18.25 4.28 -14.03
CA VAL A 261 -19.09 3.83 -12.92
C VAL A 261 -18.26 3.80 -11.64
N GLY A 262 -18.87 4.27 -10.54
CA GLY A 262 -18.27 4.25 -9.22
C GLY A 262 -19.27 3.83 -8.15
N ARG A 263 -18.72 3.31 -7.04
CA ARG A 263 -19.49 3.06 -5.81
C ARG A 263 -19.17 4.16 -4.81
N LEU A 264 -20.21 4.88 -4.37
CA LEU A 264 -20.06 6.01 -3.47
C LEU A 264 -20.05 5.59 -2.00
N GLY A 265 -20.62 4.43 -1.69
CA GLY A 265 -20.65 3.83 -0.36
C GLY A 265 -21.91 2.98 -0.18
N GLY A 266 -21.91 2.00 0.72
CA GLY A 266 -23.07 1.15 0.98
C GLY A 266 -23.64 0.53 -0.30
N ASP A 267 -24.87 0.88 -0.61
CA ASP A 267 -25.68 0.46 -1.77
C ASP A 267 -25.78 1.55 -2.85
N GLU A 268 -24.99 2.64 -2.72
CA GLU A 268 -25.02 3.76 -3.65
C GLU A 268 -23.95 3.63 -4.75
N PHE A 269 -24.39 3.80 -5.99
CA PHE A 269 -23.54 3.85 -7.18
C PHE A 269 -23.73 5.16 -7.93
N ALA A 270 -22.74 5.54 -8.71
CA ALA A 270 -22.84 6.69 -9.62
C ALA A 270 -22.29 6.34 -11.00
N ILE A 271 -22.87 6.95 -12.02
CA ILE A 271 -22.41 6.81 -13.40
C ILE A 271 -22.21 8.21 -13.99
N LEU A 272 -21.05 8.43 -14.56
CA LEU A 272 -20.74 9.58 -15.40
C LEU A 272 -20.85 9.13 -16.86
N GLN A 273 -21.88 9.59 -17.54
CA GLN A 273 -22.11 9.33 -18.97
C GLN A 273 -21.62 10.53 -19.78
N VAL A 274 -20.60 10.36 -20.58
CA VAL A 274 -19.99 11.45 -21.37
C VAL A 274 -20.67 11.60 -22.72
N GLY A 275 -20.60 12.82 -23.33
CA GLY A 275 -21.15 13.09 -24.67
C GLY A 275 -22.68 12.95 -24.70
N VAL A 276 -23.36 13.49 -23.72
CA VAL A 276 -24.82 13.53 -23.60
C VAL A 276 -25.28 14.94 -23.90
N ASP A 277 -25.79 15.14 -25.11
CA ASP A 277 -26.30 16.44 -25.60
C ASP A 277 -27.80 16.62 -25.37
N ARG A 278 -28.51 15.56 -25.01
CA ARG A 278 -29.96 15.55 -24.79
C ARG A 278 -30.40 14.51 -23.76
N GLU A 279 -31.51 14.78 -23.09
CA GLU A 279 -32.05 13.96 -21.98
C GLU A 279 -32.38 12.53 -22.40
N GLU A 280 -32.79 12.29 -23.64
CA GLU A 280 -33.17 10.98 -24.14
C GLU A 280 -32.02 9.97 -24.09
N LEU A 281 -30.81 10.42 -24.19
CA LEU A 281 -29.61 9.55 -24.09
C LEU A 281 -29.41 9.04 -22.67
N ALA A 282 -29.58 9.91 -21.69
CA ALA A 282 -29.49 9.54 -20.27
C ALA A 282 -30.72 8.68 -19.85
N ASP A 283 -31.92 9.01 -20.31
CA ASP A 283 -33.14 8.22 -20.11
C ASP A 283 -32.98 6.79 -20.66
N SER A 284 -32.42 6.67 -21.87
CA SER A 284 -32.18 5.36 -22.51
C SER A 284 -31.19 4.51 -21.71
N LEU A 285 -30.14 5.12 -21.19
CA LEU A 285 -29.19 4.40 -20.32
C LEU A 285 -29.84 3.96 -19.03
N ALA A 286 -30.61 4.84 -18.36
CA ALA A 286 -31.30 4.52 -17.12
C ALA A 286 -32.29 3.36 -17.30
N ARG A 287 -33.12 3.35 -18.37
CA ARG A 287 -34.00 2.24 -18.69
C ARG A 287 -33.26 0.93 -18.89
N ARG A 288 -32.17 0.95 -19.64
CA ARG A 288 -31.31 -0.24 -19.84
C ARG A 288 -30.76 -0.77 -18.53
N ILE A 289 -30.32 0.11 -17.62
CA ILE A 289 -29.84 -0.27 -16.30
C ILE A 289 -30.97 -0.92 -15.49
N LEU A 290 -32.15 -0.30 -15.41
CA LEU A 290 -33.29 -0.85 -14.70
C LEU A 290 -33.66 -2.25 -15.20
N GLU A 291 -33.74 -2.44 -16.52
CA GLU A 291 -34.03 -3.75 -17.12
C GLU A 291 -32.96 -4.79 -16.75
N LYS A 292 -31.69 -4.42 -16.77
CA LYS A 292 -30.61 -5.35 -16.48
C LYS A 292 -30.49 -5.69 -15.00
N ILE A 293 -30.71 -4.72 -14.10
CA ILE A 293 -30.63 -4.96 -12.64
C ILE A 293 -31.81 -5.84 -12.18
N ARG A 294 -33.00 -5.72 -12.76
CA ARG A 294 -34.18 -6.55 -12.44
C ARG A 294 -34.04 -8.03 -12.77
N LEU A 295 -33.09 -8.39 -13.65
CA LEU A 295 -32.84 -9.80 -13.93
C LEU A 295 -32.39 -10.53 -12.68
N PRO A 296 -32.71 -11.81 -12.49
CA PRO A 296 -32.27 -12.57 -11.32
C PRO A 296 -30.74 -12.52 -11.14
N HIS A 297 -30.28 -12.32 -9.90
CA HIS A 297 -28.87 -12.38 -9.51
C HIS A 297 -28.59 -13.71 -8.85
N GLU A 298 -27.68 -14.50 -9.40
CA GLU A 298 -27.22 -15.73 -8.78
C GLU A 298 -26.01 -15.44 -7.89
N VAL A 299 -26.19 -15.53 -6.58
CA VAL A 299 -25.18 -15.22 -5.57
C VAL A 299 -25.10 -16.36 -4.57
N HIS A 300 -23.97 -17.07 -4.51
CA HIS A 300 -23.74 -18.16 -3.58
C HIS A 300 -24.85 -19.22 -3.53
N GLY A 301 -25.46 -19.53 -4.69
CA GLY A 301 -26.56 -20.50 -4.80
C GLY A 301 -27.95 -19.93 -4.46
N HIS A 302 -28.06 -18.64 -4.15
CA HIS A 302 -29.32 -17.93 -3.99
C HIS A 302 -29.67 -17.18 -5.26
N CYS A 303 -30.94 -17.23 -5.65
CA CYS A 303 -31.52 -16.43 -6.73
C CYS A 303 -32.16 -15.20 -6.12
N LEU A 304 -31.54 -14.03 -6.28
CA LEU A 304 -31.98 -12.77 -5.69
C LEU A 304 -32.62 -11.87 -6.74
N HIS A 305 -33.63 -11.12 -6.33
CA HIS A 305 -34.25 -10.06 -7.11
C HIS A 305 -34.03 -8.74 -6.38
N THR A 306 -33.54 -7.72 -7.10
CA THR A 306 -33.39 -6.38 -6.58
C THR A 306 -33.81 -5.38 -7.65
N ASP A 307 -34.25 -4.22 -7.22
CA ASP A 307 -34.47 -3.04 -8.04
C ASP A 307 -33.47 -1.94 -7.70
N VAL A 308 -33.43 -0.91 -8.53
CA VAL A 308 -32.58 0.26 -8.33
C VAL A 308 -33.37 1.52 -8.62
N SER A 309 -33.28 2.52 -7.79
CA SER A 309 -33.79 3.86 -8.05
C SER A 309 -32.67 4.74 -8.63
N ILE A 310 -32.96 5.54 -9.65
CA ILE A 310 -31.95 6.32 -10.40
C ILE A 310 -32.38 7.78 -10.49
N GLY A 311 -31.53 8.69 -9.99
CA GLY A 311 -31.63 10.13 -10.20
C GLY A 311 -30.68 10.61 -11.28
N ILE A 312 -31.10 11.45 -12.20
CA ILE A 312 -30.35 11.90 -13.36
C ILE A 312 -30.24 13.42 -13.36
N ALA A 313 -29.02 13.93 -13.49
CA ALA A 313 -28.76 15.35 -13.72
C ALA A 313 -27.83 15.52 -14.92
N LEU A 314 -28.08 16.55 -15.72
CA LEU A 314 -27.31 16.86 -16.93
C LEU A 314 -26.49 18.14 -16.74
N ALA A 315 -25.24 18.11 -17.18
CA ALA A 315 -24.41 19.30 -17.27
C ALA A 315 -24.34 19.80 -18.73
N PRO A 316 -24.42 21.13 -18.92
CA PRO A 316 -24.47 22.20 -17.92
C PRO A 316 -25.89 22.58 -17.45
N GLN A 317 -26.95 21.95 -17.96
CA GLN A 317 -28.34 22.39 -17.78
C GLN A 317 -28.78 22.40 -16.31
N HIS A 318 -28.34 21.40 -15.53
CA HIS A 318 -28.75 21.20 -14.14
C HIS A 318 -27.64 21.54 -13.13
N GLY A 319 -26.42 21.89 -13.60
CA GLY A 319 -25.33 22.31 -12.75
C GLY A 319 -24.07 22.63 -13.53
N GLN A 320 -23.31 23.60 -13.03
CA GLN A 320 -22.03 24.05 -13.58
C GLN A 320 -20.86 23.64 -12.70
N THR A 321 -21.12 23.01 -11.58
CA THR A 321 -20.11 22.45 -10.67
C THR A 321 -20.48 21.02 -10.27
N PRO A 322 -19.52 20.19 -9.87
CA PRO A 322 -19.77 18.84 -9.36
C PRO A 322 -20.82 18.83 -8.25
N GLU A 323 -20.74 19.74 -7.29
CA GLU A 323 -21.64 19.83 -6.14
C GLU A 323 -23.10 20.11 -6.57
N GLN A 324 -23.28 21.04 -7.50
CA GLN A 324 -24.61 21.35 -8.04
C GLN A 324 -25.20 20.13 -8.77
N LEU A 325 -24.37 19.46 -9.56
CA LEU A 325 -24.83 18.32 -10.33
C LEU A 325 -25.21 17.14 -9.42
N PHE A 326 -24.41 16.89 -8.39
CA PHE A 326 -24.75 15.89 -7.36
C PHE A 326 -26.05 16.23 -6.65
N ALA A 327 -26.22 17.49 -6.22
CA ALA A 327 -27.45 17.91 -5.54
C ALA A 327 -28.70 17.71 -6.44
N CYS A 328 -28.61 18.03 -7.73
CA CYS A 328 -29.71 17.83 -8.68
C CYS A 328 -29.99 16.34 -8.93
N ALA A 329 -28.94 15.49 -9.01
CA ALA A 329 -29.11 14.05 -9.15
C ALA A 329 -29.76 13.42 -7.92
N ASP A 330 -29.38 13.86 -6.71
CA ASP A 330 -29.98 13.42 -5.46
C ASP A 330 -31.47 13.75 -5.37
N MET A 331 -31.85 14.99 -5.74
CA MET A 331 -33.26 15.40 -5.83
C MET A 331 -34.06 14.50 -6.79
N ALA A 332 -33.47 14.21 -7.94
CA ALA A 332 -34.08 13.32 -8.90
C ALA A 332 -34.19 11.88 -8.38
N LEU A 333 -33.17 11.38 -7.66
CA LEU A 333 -33.20 10.07 -7.03
C LEU A 333 -34.29 9.96 -5.97
N TYR A 334 -34.43 10.98 -5.14
CA TYR A 334 -35.54 11.04 -4.16
C TYR A 334 -36.91 10.95 -4.87
N ARG A 335 -37.07 11.65 -5.99
CA ARG A 335 -38.28 11.58 -6.80
C ARG A 335 -38.52 10.17 -7.34
N ALA A 336 -37.51 9.50 -7.86
CA ALA A 336 -37.60 8.12 -8.31
C ALA A 336 -38.07 7.18 -7.19
N LYS A 337 -37.50 7.35 -5.98
CA LYS A 337 -37.91 6.58 -4.78
C LYS A 337 -39.40 6.87 -4.39
N SER A 338 -39.85 8.14 -4.48
CA SER A 338 -41.22 8.54 -4.14
C SER A 338 -42.26 8.04 -5.16
N MET A 339 -41.84 7.79 -6.39
CA MET A 339 -42.68 7.20 -7.44
C MET A 339 -42.98 5.69 -7.28
N GLY A 340 -42.45 5.08 -6.23
CA GLY A 340 -42.66 3.65 -5.93
C GLY A 340 -41.39 2.81 -6.04
N ARG A 341 -40.21 3.40 -6.16
CA ARG A 341 -38.92 2.73 -6.37
C ARG A 341 -38.80 1.96 -7.69
N GLY A 342 -37.67 1.35 -7.96
CA GLY A 342 -37.45 0.65 -9.23
C GLY A 342 -37.66 1.53 -10.46
N ALA A 343 -37.41 2.81 -10.37
CA ALA A 343 -37.71 3.83 -11.36
C ALA A 343 -36.54 4.79 -11.55
N HIS A 344 -36.60 5.61 -12.56
CA HIS A 344 -35.67 6.72 -12.72
C HIS A 344 -36.43 8.04 -12.88
N ALA A 345 -35.74 9.13 -12.50
CA ALA A 345 -36.26 10.47 -12.73
C ALA A 345 -35.11 11.39 -13.20
N ILE A 346 -35.43 12.29 -14.13
CA ILE A 346 -34.52 13.37 -14.53
C ILE A 346 -34.88 14.59 -13.69
N TYR A 347 -33.84 15.31 -13.23
CA TYR A 347 -34.03 16.56 -12.51
C TYR A 347 -34.81 17.56 -13.37
N ALA A 348 -35.86 18.15 -12.83
CA ALA A 348 -36.65 19.16 -13.51
C ALA A 348 -36.77 20.41 -12.60
N PRO A 349 -36.23 21.55 -12.98
CA PRO A 349 -36.34 22.78 -12.20
C PRO A 349 -37.83 23.18 -12.09
N GLY A 350 -38.31 23.47 -10.87
CA GLY A 350 -39.66 23.97 -10.63
C GLY A 350 -40.77 22.92 -10.55
N ALA A 351 -40.48 21.61 -10.64
CA ALA A 351 -41.40 20.61 -10.15
C ALA A 351 -41.65 20.87 -8.66
N ILE A 352 -42.88 20.84 -8.20
CA ILE A 352 -43.23 20.92 -6.78
C ILE A 352 -42.87 19.57 -6.16
N ASP A 353 -41.59 19.34 -6.08
CA ASP A 353 -41.05 18.27 -5.27
C ASP A 353 -40.88 18.82 -3.85
N PRO A 354 -41.14 18.01 -2.81
CA PRO A 354 -40.75 18.41 -1.48
C PRO A 354 -39.28 18.84 -1.55
N PRO A 355 -38.84 19.89 -0.86
CA PRO A 355 -37.55 20.50 -1.04
C PRO A 355 -36.45 19.44 -1.02
N PRO A 356 -35.38 19.61 -1.87
CA PRO A 356 -34.29 18.65 -1.97
C PRO A 356 -33.74 18.39 -0.61
N SER A 357 -33.60 17.11 -0.29
CA SER A 357 -33.15 16.61 1.00
C SER A 357 -33.35 17.64 2.12
N THR A 358 -34.61 17.80 2.53
CA THR A 358 -34.96 18.43 3.82
C THR A 358 -34.22 17.75 4.97
N LEU A 359 -33.34 16.82 4.66
CA LEU A 359 -32.51 16.12 5.62
C LEU A 359 -31.14 16.77 5.82
N GLN A 360 -30.49 17.33 4.79
CA GLN A 360 -29.15 17.92 5.01
C GLN A 360 -29.16 19.40 5.35
N THR A 361 -30.02 20.24 4.73
CA THR A 361 -30.03 21.68 5.02
C THR A 361 -30.66 22.02 6.40
N PRO A 362 -31.80 21.41 6.79
CA PRO A 362 -32.27 21.53 8.18
C PRO A 362 -31.35 20.79 9.17
N LEU A 363 -30.90 19.58 8.81
CA LEU A 363 -30.01 18.78 9.65
C LEU A 363 -28.71 19.53 9.97
N ARG A 364 -28.15 20.24 8.99
CA ARG A 364 -26.92 21.06 9.17
C ARG A 364 -27.12 22.17 10.19
N GLY A 365 -28.24 22.89 10.12
CA GLY A 365 -28.59 23.91 11.08
C GLY A 365 -28.98 23.35 12.46
N GLU A 366 -29.70 22.22 12.45
CA GLU A 366 -30.13 21.51 13.66
C GLU A 366 -28.93 20.86 14.37
N LEU A 367 -27.98 20.26 13.62
CA LEU A 367 -26.77 19.64 14.15
C LEU A 367 -25.87 20.67 14.85
N GLN A 368 -25.85 21.92 14.35
CA GLN A 368 -25.09 23.00 14.95
C GLN A 368 -25.55 23.29 16.39
N CYS A 369 -26.84 23.09 16.67
CA CYS A 369 -27.45 23.26 17.98
C CYS A 369 -27.51 21.97 18.81
N ALA A 370 -27.28 20.80 18.20
CA ALA A 370 -27.47 19.49 18.85
C ALA A 370 -26.58 19.29 20.07
N VAL A 371 -25.31 19.78 20.00
CA VAL A 371 -24.38 19.74 21.16
C VAL A 371 -24.92 20.55 22.33
N ASP A 372 -25.36 21.78 22.03
CA ASP A 372 -25.84 22.72 23.06
C ASP A 372 -27.20 22.30 23.67
N ARG A 373 -28.00 21.55 22.92
CA ARG A 373 -29.31 21.03 23.34
C ARG A 373 -29.27 19.66 23.99
N SER A 374 -28.09 19.08 24.19
CA SER A 374 -27.93 17.73 24.73
C SER A 374 -28.69 16.65 23.92
N GLU A 375 -28.72 16.80 22.59
CA GLU A 375 -29.34 15.86 21.69
C GLU A 375 -28.39 14.72 21.28
N LEU A 376 -27.07 14.85 21.55
CA LEU A 376 -26.08 13.82 21.34
C LEU A 376 -26.02 12.87 22.53
N VAL A 377 -25.90 11.58 22.23
CA VAL A 377 -25.72 10.53 23.25
C VAL A 377 -24.65 9.53 22.79
N LEU A 378 -24.00 8.86 23.74
CA LEU A 378 -23.07 7.77 23.44
C LEU A 378 -23.75 6.42 23.69
N HIS A 379 -23.61 5.51 22.73
CA HIS A 379 -23.89 4.10 22.90
C HIS A 379 -22.55 3.38 23.00
N TYR A 380 -22.48 2.34 23.82
CA TYR A 380 -21.25 1.60 24.07
C TYR A 380 -21.35 0.19 23.53
N GLN A 381 -20.47 -0.14 22.58
CA GLN A 381 -20.39 -1.49 22.02
C GLN A 381 -19.26 -2.26 22.72
N PRO A 382 -19.55 -3.45 23.35
CA PRO A 382 -18.53 -4.20 24.04
C PRO A 382 -17.54 -4.86 23.04
N ILE A 383 -16.24 -4.75 23.34
CA ILE A 383 -15.16 -5.45 22.67
C ILE A 383 -14.66 -6.57 23.59
N VAL A 384 -14.72 -7.80 23.11
CA VAL A 384 -14.41 -9.00 23.90
C VAL A 384 -13.01 -9.51 23.56
N ASP A 385 -12.18 -9.70 24.59
CA ASP A 385 -10.92 -10.45 24.46
C ASP A 385 -11.25 -11.95 24.28
N LEU A 386 -11.02 -12.45 23.06
CA LEU A 386 -11.35 -13.83 22.70
C LEU A 386 -10.52 -14.88 23.46
N GLN A 387 -9.33 -14.51 23.93
CA GLN A 387 -8.49 -15.44 24.71
C GLN A 387 -8.98 -15.57 26.15
N LYS A 388 -9.50 -14.49 26.72
CA LYS A 388 -9.96 -14.44 28.11
C LYS A 388 -11.48 -14.62 28.23
N GLY A 389 -12.24 -14.50 27.14
CA GLY A 389 -13.70 -14.56 27.14
C GLY A 389 -14.36 -13.45 27.97
N LYS A 390 -13.71 -12.29 28.10
CA LYS A 390 -14.17 -11.16 28.90
C LYS A 390 -14.19 -9.88 28.10
N VAL A 391 -15.11 -8.95 28.44
CA VAL A 391 -15.12 -7.61 27.89
C VAL A 391 -13.84 -6.89 28.32
N SER A 392 -13.05 -6.43 27.34
CA SER A 392 -11.79 -5.70 27.56
C SER A 392 -11.98 -4.19 27.46
N SER A 393 -12.86 -3.74 26.58
CA SER A 393 -13.14 -2.33 26.33
C SER A 393 -14.56 -2.14 25.80
N PHE A 394 -15.00 -0.91 25.76
CA PHE A 394 -16.22 -0.49 25.05
C PHE A 394 -15.86 0.58 24.02
N GLU A 395 -16.36 0.44 22.81
CA GLU A 395 -16.30 1.48 21.80
C GLU A 395 -17.46 2.47 22.00
N ALA A 396 -17.11 3.76 22.11
CA ALA A 396 -18.07 4.85 22.26
C ALA A 396 -18.57 5.30 20.88
N LEU A 397 -19.81 4.99 20.60
CA LEU A 397 -20.46 5.25 19.32
C LEU A 397 -21.49 6.39 19.48
N MET A 398 -21.22 7.52 18.83
CA MET A 398 -22.09 8.69 18.90
C MET A 398 -23.43 8.40 18.22
N ARG A 399 -24.50 8.90 18.80
CA ARG A 399 -25.89 8.85 18.27
C ARG A 399 -26.52 10.22 18.44
N TRP A 400 -27.35 10.62 17.49
CA TRP A 400 -28.09 11.86 17.58
C TRP A 400 -29.57 11.58 17.84
N LYS A 401 -30.03 11.92 19.05
CA LYS A 401 -31.43 11.80 19.45
C LYS A 401 -32.19 13.06 19.05
N HIS A 402 -32.65 13.08 17.81
CA HIS A 402 -33.33 14.24 17.25
C HIS A 402 -34.77 14.35 17.78
N PRO A 403 -35.25 15.56 18.16
CA PRO A 403 -36.56 15.73 18.80
C PRO A 403 -37.74 15.27 17.96
N SER A 404 -37.68 15.43 16.64
CA SER A 404 -38.81 15.09 15.73
C SER A 404 -38.52 13.89 14.83
N ARG A 405 -37.24 13.46 14.66
CA ARG A 405 -36.86 12.40 13.74
C ARG A 405 -36.43 11.10 14.44
N GLY A 406 -36.39 11.12 15.77
CA GLY A 406 -35.90 9.98 16.55
C GLY A 406 -34.37 9.84 16.51
N MET A 407 -33.87 8.62 16.44
CA MET A 407 -32.44 8.34 16.46
C MET A 407 -31.84 8.42 15.07
N ILE A 408 -31.01 9.45 14.81
CA ILE A 408 -30.28 9.62 13.54
C ILE A 408 -28.96 8.86 13.61
N PRO A 409 -28.64 8.01 12.63
CA PRO A 409 -27.41 7.22 12.61
C PRO A 409 -26.18 8.08 12.29
N PRO A 410 -24.97 7.67 12.72
CA PRO A 410 -23.72 8.39 12.44
C PRO A 410 -23.44 8.61 10.95
N SER A 411 -23.80 7.66 10.11
CA SER A 411 -23.63 7.76 8.65
C SER A 411 -24.34 8.95 8.00
N GLU A 412 -25.37 9.49 8.66
CA GLU A 412 -26.10 10.66 8.16
C GLU A 412 -25.51 11.98 8.66
N PHE A 413 -25.09 12.06 9.93
CA PHE A 413 -24.67 13.34 10.52
C PHE A 413 -23.14 13.55 10.64
N ILE A 414 -22.34 12.49 10.70
CA ILE A 414 -20.86 12.63 10.76
C ILE A 414 -20.31 13.32 9.51
N PRO A 415 -20.68 12.96 8.26
CA PRO A 415 -20.21 13.68 7.08
C PRO A 415 -20.56 15.17 7.12
N ILE A 416 -21.77 15.53 7.60
CA ILE A 416 -22.17 16.93 7.78
C ILE A 416 -21.31 17.64 8.83
N ALA A 417 -21.02 16.94 9.93
CA ALA A 417 -20.17 17.47 11.00
C ALA A 417 -18.73 17.71 10.53
N GLU A 418 -18.19 16.83 9.68
CA GLU A 418 -16.86 16.98 9.09
C GLU A 418 -16.80 18.15 8.11
N GLU A 419 -17.74 18.24 7.17
CA GLU A 419 -17.85 19.31 6.20
C GLU A 419 -17.99 20.69 6.87
N THR A 420 -18.76 20.75 7.96
CA THR A 420 -19.00 22.00 8.71
C THR A 420 -17.97 22.27 9.80
N ARG A 421 -16.98 21.37 10.00
CA ARG A 421 -16.02 21.38 11.11
C ARG A 421 -16.65 21.31 12.50
N LEU A 422 -17.95 21.02 12.61
CA LEU A 422 -18.62 20.76 13.87
C LEU A 422 -18.07 19.51 14.55
N ILE A 423 -17.49 18.59 13.78
CA ILE A 423 -16.88 17.37 14.29
C ILE A 423 -15.81 17.64 15.35
N VAL A 424 -15.13 18.79 15.33
CA VAL A 424 -14.15 19.18 16.34
C VAL A 424 -14.83 19.38 17.70
N ARG A 425 -15.96 20.11 17.74
CA ARG A 425 -16.74 20.32 18.96
C ARG A 425 -17.40 19.03 19.44
N MET A 426 -17.99 18.28 18.52
CA MET A 426 -18.68 17.02 18.79
C MET A 426 -17.70 15.96 19.32
N GLY A 427 -16.52 15.86 18.73
CA GLY A 427 -15.48 14.95 19.18
C GLY A 427 -14.92 15.29 20.55
N LYS A 428 -14.69 16.58 20.85
CA LYS A 428 -14.32 17.02 22.20
C LYS A 428 -15.40 16.66 23.23
N TRP A 429 -16.68 16.85 22.88
CA TRP A 429 -17.82 16.45 23.72
C TRP A 429 -17.84 14.92 23.93
N ALA A 430 -17.65 14.15 22.86
CA ALA A 430 -17.65 12.69 22.93
C ALA A 430 -16.51 12.16 23.81
N LEU A 431 -15.30 12.70 23.67
CA LEU A 431 -14.16 12.37 24.52
C LEU A 431 -14.47 12.66 26.00
N MET A 432 -15.01 13.85 26.28
CA MET A 432 -15.37 14.26 27.67
C MET A 432 -16.40 13.31 28.26
N GLN A 433 -17.48 13.02 27.54
CA GLN A 433 -18.55 12.15 28.01
C GLN A 433 -18.08 10.71 28.17
N ALA A 434 -17.33 10.16 27.18
CA ALA A 434 -16.81 8.80 27.23
C ALA A 434 -15.84 8.57 28.40
N CYS A 435 -14.95 9.54 28.65
CA CYS A 435 -14.04 9.48 29.81
C CYS A 435 -14.78 9.60 31.15
N ALA A 436 -15.79 10.44 31.20
CA ALA A 436 -16.62 10.59 32.42
C ALA A 436 -17.40 9.28 32.72
N ASP A 437 -18.04 8.69 31.72
CA ASP A 437 -18.77 7.44 31.86
C ASP A 437 -17.83 6.27 32.19
N ALA A 438 -16.67 6.20 31.55
CA ALA A 438 -15.68 5.16 31.81
C ALA A 438 -15.13 5.19 33.26
N LYS A 439 -15.15 6.32 33.93
CA LYS A 439 -14.73 6.43 35.32
C LYS A 439 -15.59 5.57 36.26
N GLU A 440 -16.87 5.43 35.94
CA GLU A 440 -17.82 4.64 36.74
C GLU A 440 -17.71 3.12 36.48
N TRP A 441 -16.92 2.73 35.45
CA TRP A 441 -16.73 1.32 35.09
C TRP A 441 -15.61 0.66 35.93
N PRO A 442 -15.57 -0.68 35.96
CA PRO A 442 -14.46 -1.39 36.60
C PRO A 442 -13.10 -0.90 36.10
N ALA A 443 -12.13 -0.75 37.00
CA ALA A 443 -10.81 -0.16 36.70
C ALA A 443 -10.04 -0.83 35.52
N ALA A 444 -10.31 -2.09 35.25
CA ALA A 444 -9.67 -2.83 34.15
C ALA A 444 -10.34 -2.60 32.78
N THR A 445 -11.49 -1.91 32.73
CA THR A 445 -12.24 -1.69 31.47
C THR A 445 -11.79 -0.40 30.82
N LYS A 446 -11.50 -0.47 29.52
CA LYS A 446 -11.09 0.68 28.71
C LYS A 446 -12.27 1.24 27.91
N VAL A 447 -12.12 2.47 27.43
CA VAL A 447 -13.03 3.09 26.46
C VAL A 447 -12.25 3.45 25.20
N ALA A 448 -12.81 3.09 24.04
CA ALA A 448 -12.31 3.48 22.73
C ALA A 448 -13.19 4.60 22.16
N VAL A 449 -12.57 5.64 21.61
CA VAL A 449 -13.25 6.79 21.03
C VAL A 449 -12.69 7.06 19.63
N ASN A 450 -13.56 7.09 18.63
CA ASN A 450 -13.21 7.37 17.25
C ASN A 450 -12.83 8.85 17.05
N LEU A 451 -11.76 9.10 16.30
CA LEU A 451 -11.31 10.42 15.88
C LEU A 451 -11.45 10.59 14.37
N SER A 452 -12.03 11.70 13.94
CA SER A 452 -12.06 12.07 12.53
C SER A 452 -10.71 12.65 12.08
N ALA A 453 -10.31 12.37 10.83
CA ALA A 453 -9.15 13.00 10.19
C ALA A 453 -9.23 14.54 10.25
N VAL A 454 -10.42 15.11 10.07
CA VAL A 454 -10.67 16.56 10.15
C VAL A 454 -10.37 17.12 11.56
N GLN A 455 -10.58 16.34 12.61
CA GLN A 455 -10.20 16.77 13.97
C GLN A 455 -8.68 16.83 14.12
N ILE A 456 -7.96 15.87 13.56
CA ILE A 456 -6.48 15.83 13.62
C ILE A 456 -5.89 17.01 12.84
N GLU A 457 -6.47 17.36 11.70
CA GLU A 457 -6.00 18.49 10.88
C GLU A 457 -6.36 19.86 11.44
N CYS A 458 -7.52 19.99 12.08
CA CYS A 458 -8.08 21.29 12.46
C CYS A 458 -7.92 21.66 13.93
N SER A 459 -7.42 20.75 14.80
CA SER A 459 -7.29 20.98 16.23
C SER A 459 -6.03 20.34 16.83
N ASP A 460 -5.56 20.88 17.94
CA ASP A 460 -4.54 20.22 18.75
C ASP A 460 -5.20 19.10 19.57
N ILE A 461 -5.13 17.89 19.02
CA ILE A 461 -5.68 16.69 19.66
C ILE A 461 -4.98 16.40 20.99
N TYR A 462 -3.66 16.62 21.06
CA TYR A 462 -2.90 16.39 22.29
C TYR A 462 -3.41 17.28 23.44
N GLU A 463 -3.58 18.58 23.19
CA GLU A 463 -4.12 19.51 24.16
C GLU A 463 -5.55 19.14 24.55
N THR A 464 -6.39 18.78 23.57
CA THR A 464 -7.79 18.38 23.81
C THR A 464 -7.87 17.13 24.69
N VAL A 465 -7.08 16.10 24.41
CA VAL A 465 -7.07 14.85 25.19
C VAL A 465 -6.52 15.08 26.58
N THR A 466 -5.46 15.89 26.72
CA THR A 466 -4.88 16.25 28.03
C THR A 466 -5.90 16.97 28.91
N GLU A 467 -6.58 17.97 28.35
CA GLU A 467 -7.65 18.71 29.04
C GLU A 467 -8.80 17.79 29.51
N VAL A 468 -9.20 16.84 28.64
CA VAL A 468 -10.25 15.86 28.95
C VAL A 468 -9.83 14.95 30.10
N LEU A 469 -8.63 14.38 30.04
CA LEU A 469 -8.12 13.49 31.07
C LEU A 469 -7.95 14.20 32.42
N GLU A 470 -7.47 15.45 32.42
CA GLU A 470 -7.37 16.27 33.63
C GLU A 470 -8.75 16.55 34.26
N LYS A 471 -9.75 16.92 33.43
CA LYS A 471 -11.11 17.23 33.91
C LYS A 471 -11.88 16.02 34.41
N THR A 472 -11.71 14.86 33.75
CA THR A 472 -12.41 13.63 34.10
C THR A 472 -11.67 12.81 35.16
N ALA A 473 -10.36 13.05 35.32
CA ALA A 473 -9.46 12.25 36.15
C ALA A 473 -9.52 10.74 35.82
N LEU A 474 -9.70 10.41 34.54
CA LEU A 474 -9.59 9.04 34.03
C LEU A 474 -8.10 8.69 33.86
N ASP A 475 -7.72 7.49 34.24
CA ASP A 475 -6.38 6.98 33.96
C ASP A 475 -6.13 6.96 32.43
N PRO A 476 -5.06 7.63 31.91
CA PRO A 476 -4.75 7.66 30.49
C PRO A 476 -4.64 6.28 29.83
N GLN A 477 -4.22 5.24 30.57
CA GLN A 477 -4.13 3.87 30.09
C GLN A 477 -5.50 3.23 29.79
N ARG A 478 -6.57 3.83 30.23
CA ARG A 478 -7.95 3.39 30.00
C ARG A 478 -8.60 4.02 28.78
N LEU A 479 -8.01 5.05 28.17
CA LEU A 479 -8.49 5.68 26.95
C LEU A 479 -7.76 5.09 25.75
N GLN A 480 -8.50 4.70 24.72
CA GLN A 480 -8.03 4.32 23.39
C GLN A 480 -8.59 5.30 22.37
N LEU A 481 -7.77 5.75 21.45
CA LEU A 481 -8.17 6.61 20.31
C LEU A 481 -8.05 5.80 19.03
N GLU A 482 -9.10 5.80 18.20
CA GLU A 482 -9.20 5.02 16.95
C GLU A 482 -9.40 5.93 15.74
#